data_62455f705e73ed341b48ac9e2a6272a0
#
_entry.id   62455f705e73ed341b48ac9e2a6272a0
#
_cell.length_a   1.000
_cell.length_b   1.000
_cell.length_c   1.000
_cell.angle_alpha   90.00
_cell.angle_beta   90.00
_cell.angle_gamma   90.00
#
_symmetry.space_group_name_H-M   'P 1'
#
loop_
_entity.id
_entity.type
_entity.pdbx_description
1 polymer ?
#
loop_
_entity_poly.entity_id
_entity_poly.type
_entity_poly.pdbx_seq_one_letter_code
_entity_poly.pdbx_strand_id
1 'polypeptide(L)'
;RLCEQGFPATRYHAGLSQAERAANQEAFLFDTKPIMIATNAFGMGIDKSNVSFVVHYNMPKDLESYYQEAGRAGRDGEPADCILLYSGRDVQTHLFLLEQAREISDIQDAQQKEQWTRSKERLRIMAGYATTTNCLREYLLRYFGERAPQCCGHCSNCQGTFETTDITLEAKKIISCVYRGLQHHYHLSRTLAADVLTGSKKAAISEMQLNRLSTYGILKECTARQVVQMIDALLDLHI
;
A
#
# COMPACT_ATOMS: atom_id res chain seq x y z
N ARG A 1 -22.70 -13.16 -0.47
CA ARG A 1 -23.10 -11.79 -0.08
C ARG A 1 -23.49 -10.93 -1.29
N LEU A 2 -22.64 -10.77 -2.34
CA LEU A 2 -23.04 -9.97 -3.52
C LEU A 2 -24.28 -10.57 -4.22
N CYS A 3 -24.30 -11.88 -4.42
CA CYS A 3 -25.47 -12.55 -5.00
C CYS A 3 -26.75 -12.41 -4.15
N GLU A 4 -26.63 -12.40 -2.83
CA GLU A 4 -27.72 -12.16 -1.89
C GLU A 4 -28.26 -10.73 -2.00
N GLN A 5 -27.42 -9.81 -2.45
CA GLN A 5 -27.77 -8.40 -2.73
C GLN A 5 -28.28 -8.17 -4.17
N GLY A 6 -28.44 -9.25 -4.96
CA GLY A 6 -28.97 -9.18 -6.31
C GLY A 6 -27.90 -8.96 -7.40
N PHE A 7 -26.61 -8.91 -7.07
CA PHE A 7 -25.56 -8.77 -8.06
C PHE A 7 -25.22 -10.13 -8.70
N PRO A 8 -25.28 -10.27 -10.05
CA PRO A 8 -24.95 -11.51 -10.74
C PRO A 8 -23.41 -11.72 -10.77
N ALA A 9 -22.88 -12.28 -9.67
CA ALA A 9 -21.46 -12.48 -9.47
C ALA A 9 -21.08 -13.96 -9.48
N THR A 10 -19.85 -14.27 -9.88
CA THR A 10 -19.21 -15.56 -9.75
C THR A 10 -17.84 -15.44 -9.07
N ARG A 11 -17.16 -16.57 -8.84
CA ARG A 11 -15.89 -16.62 -8.11
C ARG A 11 -14.86 -17.49 -8.80
N TYR A 12 -13.57 -17.15 -8.62
CA TYR A 12 -12.48 -17.94 -9.13
C TYR A 12 -11.30 -17.94 -8.15
N HIS A 13 -10.93 -19.10 -7.62
CA HIS A 13 -9.78 -19.27 -6.73
C HIS A 13 -9.25 -20.71 -6.79
N ALA A 14 -8.02 -20.92 -6.32
CA ALA A 14 -7.33 -22.20 -6.40
C ALA A 14 -8.03 -23.36 -5.67
N GLY A 15 -8.85 -23.06 -4.66
CA GLY A 15 -9.62 -24.06 -3.89
C GLY A 15 -10.88 -24.61 -4.60
N LEU A 16 -11.22 -24.11 -5.80
CA LEU A 16 -12.31 -24.66 -6.61
C LEU A 16 -11.81 -25.84 -7.44
N SER A 17 -12.70 -26.79 -7.72
CA SER A 17 -12.45 -27.87 -8.69
C SER A 17 -12.20 -27.31 -10.10
N GLN A 18 -11.54 -28.07 -10.95
CA GLN A 18 -11.29 -27.66 -12.34
C GLN A 18 -12.60 -27.42 -13.11
N ALA A 19 -13.61 -28.21 -12.88
CA ALA A 19 -14.92 -28.07 -13.51
C ALA A 19 -15.62 -26.79 -13.07
N GLU A 20 -15.62 -26.47 -11.77
CA GLU A 20 -16.19 -25.20 -11.24
C GLU A 20 -15.44 -23.98 -11.77
N ARG A 21 -14.11 -24.05 -11.85
CA ARG A 21 -13.31 -22.95 -12.41
C ARG A 21 -13.67 -22.70 -13.88
N ALA A 22 -13.79 -23.77 -14.68
CA ALA A 22 -14.17 -23.66 -16.08
C ALA A 22 -15.57 -23.07 -16.26
N ALA A 23 -16.56 -23.57 -15.52
CA ALA A 23 -17.93 -23.08 -15.58
C ALA A 23 -18.05 -21.61 -15.14
N ASN A 24 -17.35 -21.23 -14.06
CA ASN A 24 -17.37 -19.85 -13.57
C ASN A 24 -16.65 -18.89 -14.53
N GLN A 25 -15.58 -19.34 -15.16
CA GLN A 25 -14.87 -18.57 -16.19
C GLN A 25 -15.75 -18.37 -17.44
N GLU A 26 -16.42 -19.41 -17.90
CA GLU A 26 -17.34 -19.36 -19.03
C GLU A 26 -18.51 -18.40 -18.75
N ALA A 27 -19.11 -18.50 -17.56
CA ALA A 27 -20.18 -17.59 -17.13
C ALA A 27 -19.75 -16.13 -17.13
N PHE A 28 -18.50 -15.83 -16.80
CA PHE A 28 -17.95 -14.49 -16.85
C PHE A 28 -17.64 -14.06 -18.30
N LEU A 29 -17.06 -14.92 -19.12
CA LEU A 29 -16.71 -14.61 -20.51
C LEU A 29 -17.95 -14.28 -21.35
N PHE A 30 -19.05 -15.00 -21.15
CA PHE A 30 -20.31 -14.80 -21.87
C PHE A 30 -21.31 -13.86 -21.18
N ASP A 31 -20.85 -13.05 -20.21
CA ASP A 31 -21.67 -12.07 -19.50
C ASP A 31 -22.90 -12.62 -18.73
N THR A 32 -23.01 -13.94 -18.58
CA THR A 32 -24.04 -14.56 -17.74
C THR A 32 -23.85 -14.17 -16.26
N LYS A 33 -22.58 -13.99 -15.86
CA LYS A 33 -22.14 -13.47 -14.57
C LYS A 33 -21.11 -12.37 -14.80
N PRO A 34 -21.53 -11.12 -15.01
CA PRO A 34 -20.62 -10.01 -15.39
C PRO A 34 -19.66 -9.58 -14.28
N ILE A 35 -19.83 -10.08 -13.05
CA ILE A 35 -18.94 -9.77 -11.93
C ILE A 35 -18.15 -11.02 -11.55
N MET A 36 -16.81 -10.94 -11.65
CA MET A 36 -15.90 -11.99 -11.19
C MET A 36 -15.20 -11.56 -9.91
N ILE A 37 -15.29 -12.39 -8.87
CA ILE A 37 -14.49 -12.22 -7.63
C ILE A 37 -13.39 -13.28 -7.67
N ALA A 38 -12.16 -12.84 -7.76
CA ALA A 38 -11.05 -13.73 -7.97
C ALA A 38 -9.86 -13.44 -7.05
N THR A 39 -9.06 -14.48 -6.83
CA THR A 39 -7.68 -14.33 -6.35
C THR A 39 -6.73 -14.27 -7.54
N ASN A 40 -5.43 -14.06 -7.30
CA ASN A 40 -4.37 -14.03 -8.32
C ASN A 40 -4.39 -15.27 -9.25
N ALA A 41 -5.04 -16.36 -8.83
CA ALA A 41 -5.20 -17.56 -9.65
C ALA A 41 -6.02 -17.33 -10.93
N PHE A 42 -6.81 -16.26 -11.01
CA PHE A 42 -7.61 -15.88 -12.18
C PHE A 42 -6.79 -15.15 -13.27
N GLY A 43 -5.47 -15.01 -13.07
CA GLY A 43 -4.63 -14.10 -13.83
C GLY A 43 -4.19 -14.56 -15.21
N MET A 44 -3.98 -15.84 -15.46
CA MET A 44 -3.33 -16.31 -16.68
C MET A 44 -4.36 -16.82 -17.70
N GLY A 45 -4.44 -16.15 -18.86
CA GLY A 45 -5.18 -16.68 -20.01
C GLY A 45 -6.62 -16.20 -20.16
N ILE A 46 -7.08 -15.17 -19.46
CA ILE A 46 -8.40 -14.60 -19.67
C ILE A 46 -8.29 -13.37 -20.58
N ASP A 47 -8.81 -13.55 -21.78
CA ASP A 47 -8.94 -12.50 -22.77
C ASP A 47 -10.42 -12.10 -22.91
N LYS A 48 -10.87 -11.24 -21.99
CA LYS A 48 -12.17 -10.57 -22.05
C LYS A 48 -11.91 -9.10 -22.30
N SER A 49 -12.37 -8.60 -23.43
CA SER A 49 -12.10 -7.22 -23.85
C SER A 49 -12.95 -6.18 -23.10
N ASN A 50 -14.21 -6.49 -22.84
CA ASN A 50 -15.21 -5.56 -22.28
C ASN A 50 -15.24 -5.55 -20.74
N VAL A 51 -14.09 -5.53 -20.10
CA VAL A 51 -13.99 -5.35 -18.64
C VAL A 51 -14.00 -3.86 -18.34
N SER A 52 -15.10 -3.35 -17.79
CA SER A 52 -15.28 -1.92 -17.52
C SER A 52 -14.69 -1.48 -16.16
N PHE A 53 -14.39 -2.40 -15.25
CA PHE A 53 -13.72 -2.05 -14.00
C PHE A 53 -12.91 -3.22 -13.42
N VAL A 54 -11.84 -2.86 -12.71
CA VAL A 54 -11.07 -3.77 -11.85
C VAL A 54 -10.97 -3.15 -10.45
N VAL A 55 -11.40 -3.91 -9.43
CA VAL A 55 -11.33 -3.48 -8.02
C VAL A 55 -10.36 -4.37 -7.27
N HIS A 56 -9.26 -3.80 -6.79
CA HIS A 56 -8.36 -4.44 -5.85
C HIS A 56 -8.89 -4.18 -4.42
N TYR A 57 -9.52 -5.19 -3.85
CA TYR A 57 -10.05 -5.13 -2.47
C TYR A 57 -8.92 -5.14 -1.43
N ASN A 58 -7.82 -5.83 -1.73
CA ASN A 58 -6.58 -5.79 -0.97
C ASN A 58 -5.47 -5.27 -1.88
N MET A 59 -4.50 -4.56 -1.31
CA MET A 59 -3.35 -4.07 -2.04
C MET A 59 -2.53 -5.26 -2.60
N PRO A 60 -2.17 -5.27 -3.89
CA PRO A 60 -1.22 -6.22 -4.47
C PRO A 60 0.17 -6.12 -3.79
N LYS A 61 0.95 -7.18 -3.88
CA LYS A 61 2.29 -7.26 -3.26
C LYS A 61 3.33 -6.35 -3.91
N ASP A 62 3.14 -6.01 -5.19
CA ASP A 62 4.03 -5.20 -6.02
C ASP A 62 3.26 -4.49 -7.14
N LEU A 63 3.91 -3.48 -7.74
CA LEU A 63 3.31 -2.64 -8.76
C LEU A 63 3.14 -3.38 -10.09
N GLU A 64 3.98 -4.37 -10.38
CA GLU A 64 3.88 -5.22 -11.56
C GLU A 64 2.61 -6.08 -11.53
N SER A 65 2.32 -6.69 -10.37
CA SER A 65 1.08 -7.44 -10.16
C SER A 65 -0.14 -6.53 -10.31
N TYR A 66 -0.12 -5.35 -9.68
CA TYR A 66 -1.18 -4.35 -9.84
C TYR A 66 -1.40 -3.99 -11.31
N TYR A 67 -0.34 -3.66 -12.05
CA TYR A 67 -0.43 -3.28 -13.46
C TYR A 67 -1.00 -4.39 -14.35
N GLN A 68 -0.56 -5.64 -14.14
CA GLN A 68 -1.07 -6.79 -14.89
C GLN A 68 -2.55 -7.06 -14.62
N GLU A 69 -2.99 -6.87 -13.39
CA GLU A 69 -4.38 -7.09 -12.98
C GLU A 69 -5.27 -5.93 -13.43
N ALA A 70 -4.86 -4.69 -13.21
CA ALA A 70 -5.55 -3.48 -13.67
C ALA A 70 -5.63 -3.41 -15.20
N GLY A 71 -4.59 -3.82 -15.92
CA GLY A 71 -4.53 -3.86 -17.38
C GLY A 71 -5.49 -4.85 -18.07
N ARG A 72 -6.37 -5.50 -17.32
CA ARG A 72 -7.51 -6.27 -17.85
C ARG A 72 -8.69 -5.39 -18.21
N ALA A 73 -8.80 -4.21 -17.60
CA ALA A 73 -9.83 -3.25 -17.87
C ALA A 73 -9.55 -2.47 -19.16
N GLY A 74 -10.62 -2.15 -19.93
CA GLY A 74 -10.55 -1.26 -21.09
C GLY A 74 -9.78 -1.79 -22.30
N ARG A 75 -9.70 -3.11 -22.50
CA ARG A 75 -9.00 -3.69 -23.65
C ARG A 75 -9.73 -3.48 -24.98
N ASP A 76 -10.99 -3.12 -24.93
CA ASP A 76 -11.83 -2.70 -26.06
C ASP A 76 -11.60 -1.25 -26.46
N GLY A 77 -10.80 -0.49 -25.72
CA GLY A 77 -10.56 0.93 -25.91
C GLY A 77 -11.57 1.83 -25.23
N GLU A 78 -12.60 1.28 -24.59
CA GLU A 78 -13.58 2.05 -23.84
C GLU A 78 -13.03 2.50 -22.47
N PRO A 79 -13.52 3.61 -21.91
CA PRO A 79 -13.15 4.04 -20.57
C PRO A 79 -13.42 2.96 -19.53
N ALA A 80 -12.45 2.72 -18.63
CA ALA A 80 -12.55 1.72 -17.60
C ALA A 80 -11.92 2.21 -16.30
N ASP A 81 -12.48 1.77 -15.16
CA ASP A 81 -12.04 2.17 -13.84
C ASP A 81 -11.13 1.12 -13.20
N CYS A 82 -9.98 1.56 -12.70
CA CYS A 82 -9.09 0.75 -11.87
C CYS A 82 -9.09 1.31 -10.45
N ILE A 83 -9.72 0.60 -9.52
CA ILE A 83 -9.93 1.04 -8.14
C ILE A 83 -9.03 0.22 -7.21
N LEU A 84 -8.20 0.88 -6.43
CA LEU A 84 -7.37 0.28 -5.39
C LEU A 84 -7.89 0.71 -4.02
N LEU A 85 -8.39 -0.24 -3.23
CA LEU A 85 -8.66 -0.01 -1.81
C LEU A 85 -7.37 -0.29 -1.04
N TYR A 86 -6.96 0.67 -0.22
CA TYR A 86 -5.72 0.61 0.53
C TYR A 86 -5.94 0.70 2.03
N SER A 87 -5.23 -0.13 2.75
CA SER A 87 -5.11 -0.07 4.20
C SER A 87 -3.66 -0.35 4.62
N GLY A 88 -3.14 0.38 5.60
CA GLY A 88 -1.83 0.08 6.17
C GLY A 88 -1.69 -1.36 6.72
N ARG A 89 -2.82 -2.05 6.98
CA ARG A 89 -2.84 -3.48 7.35
C ARG A 89 -2.40 -4.38 6.20
N ASP A 90 -2.64 -3.98 4.95
CA ASP A 90 -2.22 -4.77 3.78
C ASP A 90 -0.70 -4.87 3.73
N VAL A 91 0.01 -3.77 3.99
CA VAL A 91 1.47 -3.74 4.09
C VAL A 91 1.96 -4.69 5.20
N GLN A 92 1.34 -4.63 6.38
CA GLN A 92 1.73 -5.51 7.49
C GLN A 92 1.49 -6.99 7.16
N THR A 93 0.38 -7.29 6.49
CA THR A 93 0.07 -8.67 6.04
C THR A 93 1.11 -9.16 5.06
N HIS A 94 1.49 -8.36 4.06
CA HIS A 94 2.53 -8.73 3.10
C HIS A 94 3.90 -8.89 3.75
N LEU A 95 4.28 -8.01 4.67
CA LEU A 95 5.53 -8.13 5.43
C LEU A 95 5.56 -9.44 6.24
N PHE A 96 4.48 -9.75 6.94
CA PHE A 96 4.35 -10.99 7.71
C PHE A 96 4.49 -12.22 6.82
N LEU A 97 3.83 -12.25 5.65
CA LEU A 97 3.96 -13.35 4.70
C LEU A 97 5.38 -13.50 4.14
N LEU A 98 6.07 -12.38 3.88
CA LEU A 98 7.47 -12.38 3.45
C LEU A 98 8.40 -12.91 4.53
N GLU A 99 8.15 -12.59 5.79
CA GLU A 99 8.93 -13.09 6.92
C GLU A 99 8.68 -14.58 7.17
N GLN A 100 7.43 -15.04 7.12
CA GLN A 100 7.12 -16.48 7.20
C GLN A 100 7.78 -17.28 6.07
N ALA A 101 7.72 -16.79 4.84
CA ALA A 101 8.37 -17.47 3.71
C ALA A 101 9.90 -17.56 3.92
N ARG A 102 10.51 -16.57 4.56
CA ARG A 102 11.91 -16.57 4.92
C ARG A 102 12.24 -17.62 5.98
N GLU A 103 11.44 -17.73 7.04
CA GLU A 103 11.66 -18.69 8.14
C GLU A 103 11.55 -20.14 7.65
N ILE A 104 10.60 -20.43 6.74
CA ILE A 104 10.37 -21.78 6.19
C ILE A 104 11.54 -22.24 5.30
N SER A 105 12.22 -21.32 4.62
CA SER A 105 13.24 -21.64 3.62
C SER A 105 14.66 -21.79 4.16
N ASP A 106 14.87 -21.73 5.50
CA ASP A 106 16.16 -21.92 6.17
C ASP A 106 17.31 -21.15 5.47
N ILE A 107 17.14 -19.82 5.34
CA ILE A 107 17.91 -18.96 4.44
C ILE A 107 19.35 -18.79 4.95
N GLN A 108 20.24 -19.61 4.46
CA GLN A 108 21.71 -19.37 4.52
C GLN A 108 22.29 -18.84 3.21
N ASP A 109 21.51 -18.81 2.12
CA ASP A 109 21.98 -18.42 0.79
C ASP A 109 21.84 -16.89 0.55
N ALA A 110 22.94 -16.28 0.04
CA ALA A 110 23.01 -14.87 -0.31
C ALA A 110 21.95 -14.46 -1.36
N GLN A 111 21.62 -15.34 -2.30
CA GLN A 111 20.63 -15.08 -3.34
C GLN A 111 19.22 -14.93 -2.77
N GLN A 112 18.86 -15.75 -1.80
CA GLN A 112 17.54 -15.68 -1.15
C GLN A 112 17.40 -14.42 -0.30
N LYS A 113 18.49 -14.00 0.36
CA LYS A 113 18.51 -12.72 1.10
C LYS A 113 18.31 -11.53 0.16
N GLU A 114 18.92 -11.57 -1.01
CA GLU A 114 18.72 -10.53 -2.03
C GLU A 114 17.28 -10.50 -2.55
N GLN A 115 16.69 -11.67 -2.85
CA GLN A 115 15.29 -11.76 -3.28
C GLN A 115 14.32 -11.21 -2.23
N TRP A 116 14.56 -11.52 -0.96
CA TRP A 116 13.75 -10.98 0.13
C TRP A 116 13.85 -9.45 0.24
N THR A 117 15.07 -8.91 0.11
CA THR A 117 15.29 -7.46 0.10
C THR A 117 14.57 -6.79 -1.08
N ARG A 118 14.67 -7.37 -2.28
CA ARG A 118 13.95 -6.91 -3.47
C ARG A 118 12.44 -6.96 -3.29
N SER A 119 11.91 -8.01 -2.67
CA SER A 119 10.46 -8.14 -2.41
C SER A 119 9.96 -7.09 -1.43
N LYS A 120 10.73 -6.76 -0.39
CA LYS A 120 10.39 -5.65 0.53
C LYS A 120 10.41 -4.30 -0.18
N GLU A 121 11.39 -4.06 -1.05
CA GLU A 121 11.47 -2.81 -1.81
C GLU A 121 10.28 -2.67 -2.78
N ARG A 122 9.89 -3.74 -3.50
CA ARG A 122 8.69 -3.73 -4.35
C ARG A 122 7.42 -3.44 -3.56
N LEU A 123 7.28 -4.05 -2.37
CA LEU A 123 6.15 -3.79 -1.49
C LEU A 123 6.13 -2.31 -1.04
N ARG A 124 7.30 -1.73 -0.72
CA ARG A 124 7.43 -0.32 -0.35
C ARG A 124 7.00 0.60 -1.50
N ILE A 125 7.43 0.29 -2.73
CA ILE A 125 7.05 1.05 -3.93
C ILE A 125 5.52 0.97 -4.15
N MET A 126 4.92 -0.21 -3.99
CA MET A 126 3.46 -0.38 -4.12
C MET A 126 2.70 0.41 -3.05
N ALA A 127 3.18 0.41 -1.81
CA ALA A 127 2.60 1.23 -0.74
C ALA A 127 2.72 2.73 -1.06
N GLY A 128 3.88 3.17 -1.59
CA GLY A 128 4.09 4.53 -2.05
C GLY A 128 3.13 4.93 -3.18
N TYR A 129 2.86 4.03 -4.13
CA TYR A 129 1.84 4.26 -5.16
C TYR A 129 0.44 4.45 -4.55
N ALA A 130 0.08 3.65 -3.56
CA ALA A 130 -1.22 3.71 -2.92
C ALA A 130 -1.43 4.97 -2.04
N THR A 131 -0.35 5.59 -1.59
CA THR A 131 -0.38 6.74 -0.67
C THR A 131 0.05 8.07 -1.30
N THR A 132 0.59 8.04 -2.53
CA THR A 132 1.03 9.26 -3.21
C THR A 132 -0.11 10.23 -3.47
N THR A 133 0.17 11.52 -3.38
CA THR A 133 -0.71 12.60 -3.83
C THR A 133 -0.38 13.08 -5.24
N ASN A 134 0.73 12.60 -5.82
CA ASN A 134 1.12 12.87 -7.20
C ASN A 134 0.24 12.11 -8.19
N CYS A 135 0.39 12.41 -9.48
CA CYS A 135 -0.34 11.73 -10.54
C CYS A 135 -0.07 10.21 -10.52
N LEU A 136 -1.11 9.40 -10.32
CA LEU A 136 -0.98 7.94 -10.25
C LEU A 136 -0.45 7.35 -11.56
N ARG A 137 -0.87 7.89 -12.71
CA ARG A 137 -0.39 7.43 -14.03
C ARG A 137 1.08 7.76 -14.24
N GLU A 138 1.51 8.96 -13.85
CA GLU A 138 2.94 9.35 -13.93
C GLU A 138 3.80 8.44 -13.04
N TYR A 139 3.36 8.19 -11.81
CA TYR A 139 4.06 7.30 -10.89
C TYR A 139 4.26 5.89 -11.49
N LEU A 140 3.20 5.33 -12.06
CA LEU A 140 3.21 4.01 -12.68
C LEU A 140 4.14 3.95 -13.89
N LEU A 141 4.00 4.88 -14.84
CA LEU A 141 4.80 4.92 -16.07
C LEU A 141 6.29 5.14 -15.77
N ARG A 142 6.60 6.02 -14.82
CA ARG A 142 7.97 6.25 -14.38
C ARG A 142 8.60 5.00 -13.75
N TYR A 143 7.83 4.21 -13.00
CA TYR A 143 8.30 2.94 -12.48
C TYR A 143 8.74 1.97 -13.58
N PHE A 144 8.03 1.94 -14.71
CA PHE A 144 8.37 1.12 -15.88
C PHE A 144 9.39 1.80 -16.82
N GLY A 145 9.96 2.93 -16.43
CA GLY A 145 11.00 3.63 -17.22
C GLY A 145 10.46 4.53 -18.32
N GLU A 146 9.15 4.76 -18.36
CA GLU A 146 8.52 5.64 -19.34
C GLU A 146 8.44 7.09 -18.85
N ARG A 147 8.54 8.05 -19.78
CA ARG A 147 8.29 9.46 -19.51
C ARG A 147 6.80 9.74 -19.60
N ALA A 148 6.27 10.35 -18.57
CA ALA A 148 4.87 10.75 -18.53
C ALA A 148 4.74 12.21 -18.08
N PRO A 149 3.68 12.92 -18.50
CA PRO A 149 3.37 14.24 -17.96
C PRO A 149 3.07 14.14 -16.46
N GLN A 150 3.45 15.17 -15.70
CA GLN A 150 3.21 15.22 -14.25
C GLN A 150 1.72 15.17 -13.86
N CYS A 151 0.84 15.46 -14.79
CA CYS A 151 -0.61 15.42 -14.61
C CYS A 151 -1.27 14.75 -15.80
N CYS A 152 -2.01 13.65 -15.59
CA CYS A 152 -2.75 12.97 -16.65
C CYS A 152 -4.17 13.51 -16.84
N GLY A 153 -4.71 14.30 -15.90
CA GLY A 153 -6.07 14.83 -15.92
C GLY A 153 -7.19 13.82 -15.65
N HIS A 154 -6.89 12.52 -15.52
CA HIS A 154 -7.91 11.46 -15.43
C HIS A 154 -7.86 10.64 -14.14
N CYS A 155 -6.72 10.54 -13.46
CA CYS A 155 -6.65 9.78 -12.21
C CYS A 155 -7.28 10.57 -11.04
N SER A 156 -7.67 9.86 -9.99
CA SER A 156 -8.27 10.45 -8.79
C SER A 156 -7.44 11.58 -8.20
N ASN A 157 -6.11 11.46 -8.23
CA ASN A 157 -5.22 12.49 -7.69
C ASN A 157 -5.19 13.75 -8.57
N CYS A 158 -5.31 13.62 -9.90
CA CYS A 158 -5.39 14.77 -10.80
C CYS A 158 -6.75 15.48 -10.78
N GLN A 159 -7.81 14.73 -10.50
CA GLN A 159 -9.18 15.24 -10.43
C GLN A 159 -9.59 15.68 -9.03
N GLY A 160 -8.90 15.16 -8.01
CA GLY A 160 -9.16 15.48 -6.61
C GLY A 160 -8.57 16.83 -6.21
N THR A 161 -9.21 17.47 -5.24
CA THR A 161 -8.65 18.61 -4.52
C THR A 161 -8.07 18.11 -3.21
N PHE A 162 -6.74 18.13 -3.09
CA PHE A 162 -6.09 17.84 -1.80
C PHE A 162 -5.94 19.13 -1.00
N GLU A 163 -6.42 19.12 0.23
CA GLU A 163 -6.04 20.16 1.18
C GLU A 163 -4.57 19.92 1.59
N THR A 164 -3.71 20.85 1.25
CA THR A 164 -2.30 20.81 1.65
C THR A 164 -2.11 21.59 2.95
N THR A 165 -1.45 20.96 3.91
CA THR A 165 -1.07 21.62 5.17
C THR A 165 0.45 21.74 5.22
N ASP A 166 0.95 22.95 5.48
CA ASP A 166 2.38 23.14 5.71
C ASP A 166 2.76 22.56 7.08
N ILE A 167 3.54 21.49 7.07
CA ILE A 167 4.06 20.83 8.27
C ILE A 167 5.57 21.03 8.44
N THR A 168 6.15 22.07 7.82
CA THR A 168 7.60 22.33 7.85
C THR A 168 8.13 22.45 9.28
N LEU A 169 7.40 23.11 10.16
CA LEU A 169 7.80 23.26 11.55
C LEU A 169 7.71 21.96 12.34
N GLU A 170 6.62 21.23 12.16
CA GLU A 170 6.40 19.90 12.77
C GLU A 170 7.46 18.90 12.26
N ALA A 171 7.76 18.90 10.96
CA ALA A 171 8.81 18.07 10.38
C ALA A 171 10.18 18.33 11.02
N LYS A 172 10.57 19.60 11.20
CA LYS A 172 11.82 19.96 11.90
C LYS A 172 11.83 19.46 13.34
N LYS A 173 10.70 19.55 14.06
CA LYS A 173 10.56 19.03 15.43
C LYS A 173 10.68 17.51 15.47
N ILE A 174 10.06 16.81 14.52
CA ILE A 174 10.12 15.35 14.40
C ILE A 174 11.56 14.88 14.14
N ILE A 175 12.23 15.46 13.12
CA ILE A 175 13.61 15.13 12.78
C ILE A 175 14.55 15.41 13.96
N SER A 176 14.37 16.55 14.64
CA SER A 176 15.14 16.88 15.84
C SER A 176 14.93 15.87 16.97
N CYS A 177 13.71 15.35 17.15
CA CYS A 177 13.43 14.32 18.15
C CYS A 177 14.16 13.02 17.84
N VAL A 178 14.09 12.54 16.60
CA VAL A 178 14.78 11.32 16.17
C VAL A 178 16.29 11.49 16.31
N TYR A 179 16.86 12.61 15.86
CA TYR A 179 18.28 12.91 15.99
C TYR A 179 18.77 12.92 17.45
N ARG A 180 18.02 13.57 18.35
CA ARG A 180 18.35 13.60 19.78
C ARG A 180 18.20 12.22 20.43
N GLY A 181 17.20 11.43 20.02
CA GLY A 181 17.09 10.03 20.45
C GLY A 181 18.35 9.26 20.10
N LEU A 182 18.82 9.37 18.86
CA LEU A 182 20.05 8.70 18.39
C LEU A 182 21.31 9.16 19.16
N GLN A 183 21.43 10.45 19.51
CA GLN A 183 22.53 10.94 20.34
C GLN A 183 22.57 10.31 21.73
N HIS A 184 21.44 9.88 22.25
CA HIS A 184 21.31 9.15 23.53
C HIS A 184 21.21 7.64 23.34
N HIS A 185 21.58 7.10 22.17
CA HIS A 185 21.53 5.68 21.82
C HIS A 185 20.12 5.05 21.82
N TYR A 186 19.07 5.86 21.66
CA TYR A 186 17.70 5.37 21.51
C TYR A 186 17.30 5.30 20.04
N HIS A 187 16.88 4.13 19.60
CA HIS A 187 16.20 3.95 18.31
C HIS A 187 14.69 4.12 18.52
N LEU A 188 14.20 5.32 18.25
CA LEU A 188 12.79 5.64 18.42
C LEU A 188 11.97 5.03 17.28
N SER A 189 11.05 4.11 17.61
CA SER A 189 10.00 3.70 16.66
C SER A 189 9.05 4.86 16.38
N ARG A 190 8.29 4.82 15.29
CA ARG A 190 7.30 5.85 14.91
C ARG A 190 6.36 6.20 16.07
N THR A 191 5.80 5.17 16.72
CA THR A 191 4.88 5.35 17.84
C THR A 191 5.57 5.91 19.07
N LEU A 192 6.80 5.49 19.37
CA LEU A 192 7.56 5.99 20.50
C LEU A 192 7.98 7.44 20.28
N ALA A 193 8.40 7.81 19.05
CA ALA A 193 8.70 9.20 18.70
C ALA A 193 7.46 10.10 18.83
N ALA A 194 6.29 9.63 18.38
CA ALA A 194 5.03 10.34 18.56
C ALA A 194 4.66 10.51 20.03
N ASP A 195 4.83 9.47 20.86
CA ASP A 195 4.59 9.54 22.29
C ASP A 195 5.53 10.55 22.99
N VAL A 196 6.81 10.60 22.63
CA VAL A 196 7.77 11.61 23.13
C VAL A 196 7.33 13.01 22.74
N LEU A 197 7.05 13.23 21.45
CA LEU A 197 6.70 14.54 20.89
C LEU A 197 5.41 15.09 21.47
N THR A 198 4.43 14.25 21.75
CA THR A 198 3.15 14.66 22.35
C THR A 198 3.17 14.75 23.88
N GLY A 199 4.29 14.37 24.51
CA GLY A 199 4.41 14.42 25.96
C GLY A 199 3.62 13.33 26.68
N SER A 200 3.56 12.13 26.12
CA SER A 200 2.85 10.98 26.67
C SER A 200 3.39 10.58 28.05
N LYS A 201 2.47 10.28 28.98
CA LYS A 201 2.80 9.80 30.34
C LYS A 201 2.89 8.28 30.45
N LYS A 202 3.05 7.54 29.35
CA LYS A 202 3.20 6.09 29.37
C LYS A 202 4.44 5.67 30.17
N ALA A 203 4.34 4.54 30.89
CA ALA A 203 5.42 4.04 31.74
C ALA A 203 6.75 3.90 30.97
N ALA A 204 6.72 3.37 29.75
CA ALA A 204 7.89 3.22 28.90
C ALA A 204 8.67 4.53 28.66
N ILE A 205 8.00 5.68 28.58
CA ILE A 205 8.64 7.00 28.42
C ILE A 205 9.47 7.36 29.65
N SER A 206 8.93 7.07 30.85
CA SER A 206 9.61 7.36 32.13
C SER A 206 10.74 6.36 32.40
N GLU A 207 10.52 5.08 32.14
CA GLU A 207 11.51 4.01 32.31
C GLU A 207 12.74 4.21 31.42
N MET A 208 12.52 4.63 30.17
CA MET A 208 13.58 4.97 29.22
C MET A 208 14.11 6.39 29.39
N GLN A 209 13.65 7.15 30.37
CA GLN A 209 14.02 8.56 30.62
C GLN A 209 13.84 9.49 29.39
N LEU A 210 12.99 9.14 28.44
CA LEU A 210 12.71 9.91 27.21
C LEU A 210 12.00 11.23 27.50
N ASN A 211 11.37 11.38 28.68
CA ASN A 211 10.81 12.62 29.19
C ASN A 211 11.86 13.70 29.50
N ARG A 212 13.17 13.34 29.50
CA ARG A 212 14.29 14.29 29.67
C ARG A 212 14.77 14.87 28.35
N LEU A 213 14.34 14.31 27.21
CA LEU A 213 14.68 14.89 25.91
C LEU A 213 14.08 16.28 25.78
N SER A 214 14.86 17.25 25.27
CA SER A 214 14.39 18.61 25.04
C SER A 214 13.25 18.70 24.00
N THR A 215 12.99 17.61 23.31
CA THR A 215 11.88 17.44 22.35
C THR A 215 10.64 16.80 22.97
N TYR A 216 10.67 16.49 24.27
CA TYR A 216 9.50 15.94 24.95
C TYR A 216 8.38 16.97 25.04
N GLY A 217 7.21 16.62 24.51
CA GLY A 217 6.01 17.44 24.57
C GLY A 217 6.02 18.69 23.68
N ILE A 218 6.95 18.82 22.71
CA ILE A 218 6.99 20.01 21.83
C ILE A 218 5.90 20.01 20.76
N LEU A 219 5.14 18.90 20.62
CA LEU A 219 3.95 18.75 19.78
C LEU A 219 2.74 18.32 20.63
N LYS A 220 2.62 18.82 21.86
CA LYS A 220 1.52 18.49 22.77
C LYS A 220 0.12 18.88 22.25
N GLU A 221 0.06 19.82 21.31
CA GLU A 221 -1.15 20.25 20.60
C GLU A 221 -1.64 19.24 19.56
N CYS A 222 -0.77 18.32 19.12
CA CYS A 222 -1.09 17.27 18.17
C CYS A 222 -1.45 15.98 18.91
N THR A 223 -2.32 15.18 18.32
CA THR A 223 -2.53 13.80 18.77
C THR A 223 -1.40 12.91 18.30
N ALA A 224 -1.10 11.82 19.04
CA ALA A 224 -0.08 10.85 18.64
C ALA A 224 -0.36 10.26 17.24
N ARG A 225 -1.63 10.11 16.87
CA ARG A 225 -2.02 9.65 15.53
C ARG A 225 -1.63 10.64 14.43
N GLN A 226 -1.84 11.93 14.63
CA GLN A 226 -1.43 12.98 13.68
C GLN A 226 0.09 13.02 13.53
N VAL A 227 0.84 12.89 14.64
CA VAL A 227 2.30 12.87 14.58
C VAL A 227 2.80 11.63 13.82
N VAL A 228 2.20 10.45 14.03
CA VAL A 228 2.53 9.25 13.25
C VAL A 228 2.25 9.46 11.76
N GLN A 229 1.13 10.08 11.39
CA GLN A 229 0.83 10.39 9.98
C GLN A 229 1.86 11.34 9.36
N MET A 230 2.32 12.36 10.10
CA MET A 230 3.39 13.25 9.65
C MET A 230 4.72 12.50 9.49
N ILE A 231 5.07 11.61 10.42
CA ILE A 231 6.28 10.76 10.30
C ILE A 231 6.18 9.87 9.06
N ASP A 232 5.04 9.24 8.82
CA ASP A 232 4.83 8.37 7.65
C ASP A 232 4.98 9.19 6.36
N ALA A 233 4.41 10.40 6.29
CA ALA A 233 4.56 11.28 5.13
C ALA A 233 6.03 11.69 4.89
N LEU A 234 6.81 11.95 5.94
CA LEU A 234 8.25 12.25 5.81
C LEU A 234 9.04 11.03 5.30
N LEU A 235 8.73 9.84 5.79
CA LEU A 235 9.36 8.60 5.32
C LEU A 235 9.05 8.32 3.84
N ASP A 236 7.83 8.63 3.39
CA ASP A 236 7.43 8.49 1.98
C ASP A 236 8.19 9.48 1.07
N LEU A 237 8.56 10.63 1.60
CA LEU A 237 9.41 11.63 0.92
C LEU A 237 10.93 11.32 1.02
N HIS A 238 11.30 10.19 1.66
CA HIS A 238 12.72 9.83 1.91
C HIS A 238 13.50 10.83 2.76
N ILE A 239 12.82 11.47 3.68
CA ILE A 239 13.39 12.41 4.65
C ILE A 239 13.60 11.73 6.01
#